data_6f3e3791ec44ef05c211bdd822e7873b
#
_entry.id   6f3e3791ec44ef05c211bdd822e7873b
#
_cell.length_a   1.000
_cell.length_b   1.000
_cell.length_c   1.000
_cell.angle_alpha   90.00
_cell.angle_beta   90.00
_cell.angle_gamma   90.00
#
_symmetry.space_group_name_H-M   'P 1'
#
loop_
_entity.id
_entity.type
_entity.pdbx_description
1 polymer ?
#
loop_
_entity_poly.entity_id
_entity_poly.type
_entity_poly.pdbx_seq_one_letter_code
_entity_poly.pdbx_strand_id
1 'polypeptide(L)'
;MLEKFKCVSDNVNLDDYLKLYKYVRDNMEHPEWLGVFTRDEIIEILGNGGKIWLYYDSDNLVCSMFYIPIKEKSLLKHKVSYSEDLVGSLGPIMVSPDYIGHGYQREMFKILDRYCKDINKRYIFTKVCADNLYSLNNMLKDNYDIVDRYMNERGENVALIKDISD
;
A
#
# COMPACT_ATOMS: atom_id res chain seq x y z
N MET A 1 13.23 -13.89 0.28
CA MET A 1 11.83 -13.52 0.56
C MET A 1 11.13 -12.85 -0.61
N LEU A 2 11.77 -11.91 -1.30
CA LEU A 2 11.18 -11.22 -2.47
C LEU A 2 10.61 -12.17 -3.53
N GLU A 3 11.31 -13.27 -3.78
CA GLU A 3 10.94 -14.28 -4.80
C GLU A 3 9.67 -15.07 -4.45
N LYS A 4 9.23 -15.00 -3.19
CA LYS A 4 8.04 -15.74 -2.71
C LYS A 4 6.74 -14.96 -2.87
N PHE A 5 6.83 -13.68 -3.24
CA PHE A 5 5.64 -12.87 -3.47
C PHE A 5 5.09 -13.13 -4.86
N LYS A 6 3.79 -13.36 -4.93
CA LYS A 6 3.06 -13.59 -6.18
C LYS A 6 2.22 -12.38 -6.53
N CYS A 7 2.13 -12.05 -7.82
CA CYS A 7 1.19 -11.04 -8.29
C CYS A 7 -0.19 -11.64 -8.48
N VAL A 8 -1.22 -10.85 -8.18
CA VAL A 8 -2.59 -11.22 -8.47
C VAL A 8 -2.77 -11.20 -10.00
N SER A 9 -3.14 -12.32 -10.58
CA SER A 9 -3.30 -12.49 -12.02
C SER A 9 -4.65 -13.08 -12.42
N ASP A 10 -5.45 -13.53 -11.44
CA ASP A 10 -6.73 -14.19 -11.69
C ASP A 10 -7.72 -13.99 -10.52
N ASN A 11 -8.95 -14.47 -10.71
CA ASN A 11 -10.02 -14.34 -9.72
C ASN A 11 -9.76 -15.17 -8.45
N VAL A 12 -8.99 -16.24 -8.53
CA VAL A 12 -8.69 -17.10 -7.36
C VAL A 12 -7.81 -16.32 -6.38
N ASN A 13 -6.75 -15.72 -6.89
CA ASN A 13 -5.85 -14.90 -6.07
C ASN A 13 -6.58 -13.65 -5.53
N LEU A 14 -7.50 -13.08 -6.30
CA LEU A 14 -8.30 -11.96 -5.83
C LEU A 14 -9.24 -12.37 -4.69
N ASP A 15 -9.84 -13.55 -4.74
CA ASP A 15 -10.65 -14.06 -3.64
C ASP A 15 -9.82 -14.22 -2.36
N ASP A 16 -8.61 -14.72 -2.46
CA ASP A 16 -7.68 -14.83 -1.33
C ASP A 16 -7.33 -13.45 -0.76
N TYR A 17 -7.07 -12.49 -1.63
CA TYR A 17 -6.81 -11.10 -1.21
C TYR A 17 -8.00 -10.53 -0.43
N LEU A 18 -9.21 -10.70 -0.94
CA LEU A 18 -10.43 -10.21 -0.28
C LEU A 18 -10.69 -10.90 1.06
N LYS A 19 -10.38 -12.18 1.17
CA LYS A 19 -10.47 -12.91 2.45
C LYS A 19 -9.49 -12.36 3.47
N LEU A 20 -8.24 -12.11 3.06
CA LEU A 20 -7.24 -11.50 3.95
C LEU A 20 -7.70 -10.10 4.37
N TYR A 21 -8.16 -9.30 3.43
CA TYR A 21 -8.66 -7.96 3.68
C TYR A 21 -9.74 -7.96 4.77
N LYS A 22 -10.73 -8.83 4.63
CA LYS A 22 -11.80 -8.97 5.62
C LYS A 22 -11.26 -9.43 6.97
N TYR A 23 -10.38 -10.44 6.98
CA TYR A 23 -9.80 -10.97 8.20
C TYR A 23 -8.99 -9.91 8.96
N VAL A 24 -8.18 -9.15 8.25
CA VAL A 24 -7.40 -8.06 8.85
C VAL A 24 -8.33 -7.01 9.45
N ARG A 25 -9.33 -6.54 8.71
CA ARG A 25 -10.27 -5.53 9.20
C ARG A 25 -11.08 -6.01 10.40
N ASP A 26 -11.55 -7.24 10.37
CA ASP A 26 -12.35 -7.81 11.46
C ASP A 26 -11.54 -7.96 12.75
N ASN A 27 -10.21 -8.00 12.66
CA ASN A 27 -9.29 -8.14 13.79
C ASN A 27 -8.54 -6.85 14.14
N MET A 28 -8.86 -5.72 13.50
CA MET A 28 -8.28 -4.42 13.84
C MET A 28 -9.09 -3.73 14.93
N GLU A 29 -8.40 -3.12 15.90
CA GLU A 29 -9.02 -2.23 16.85
C GLU A 29 -9.62 -1.00 16.15
N HIS A 30 -8.95 -0.52 15.12
CA HIS A 30 -9.33 0.64 14.31
C HIS A 30 -9.46 0.26 12.84
N PRO A 31 -10.53 -0.44 12.43
CA PRO A 31 -10.68 -0.86 11.03
C PRO A 31 -10.77 0.30 10.04
N GLU A 32 -11.13 1.49 10.51
CA GLU A 32 -11.14 2.72 9.70
C GLU A 32 -9.76 3.15 9.20
N TRP A 33 -8.68 2.63 9.77
CA TRP A 33 -7.33 2.90 9.28
C TRP A 33 -7.03 2.23 7.94
N LEU A 34 -7.77 1.20 7.58
CA LEU A 34 -7.63 0.49 6.32
C LEU A 34 -8.76 0.91 5.37
N GLY A 35 -8.41 1.46 4.23
CA GLY A 35 -9.39 1.91 3.24
C GLY A 35 -10.27 0.79 2.73
N VAL A 36 -11.47 1.11 2.29
CA VAL A 36 -12.45 0.13 1.78
C VAL A 36 -12.45 0.17 0.26
N PHE A 37 -12.32 -1.01 -0.36
CA PHE A 37 -12.46 -1.20 -1.80
C PHE A 37 -13.44 -2.32 -2.06
N THR A 38 -14.35 -2.10 -3.01
CA THR A 38 -15.20 -3.19 -3.52
C THR A 38 -14.40 -4.06 -4.49
N ARG A 39 -14.88 -5.27 -4.74
CA ARG A 39 -14.29 -6.15 -5.74
C ARG A 39 -14.18 -5.47 -7.12
N ASP A 40 -15.24 -4.80 -7.54
CA ASP A 40 -15.27 -4.13 -8.84
C ASP A 40 -14.26 -2.97 -8.92
N GLU A 41 -14.12 -2.19 -7.86
CA GLU A 41 -13.10 -1.14 -7.77
C GLU A 41 -11.68 -1.72 -7.89
N ILE A 42 -11.40 -2.83 -7.23
CA ILE A 42 -10.11 -3.50 -7.30
C ILE A 42 -9.83 -3.99 -8.72
N ILE A 43 -10.82 -4.63 -9.36
CA ILE A 43 -10.69 -5.09 -10.75
C ILE A 43 -10.40 -3.92 -11.69
N GLU A 44 -11.10 -2.81 -11.52
CA GLU A 44 -10.86 -1.59 -12.31
C GLU A 44 -9.45 -1.06 -12.12
N ILE A 45 -8.97 -0.97 -10.89
CA ILE A 45 -7.60 -0.51 -10.59
C ILE A 45 -6.57 -1.45 -11.21
N LEU A 46 -6.75 -2.75 -11.08
CA LEU A 46 -5.85 -3.73 -11.69
C LEU A 46 -5.84 -3.61 -13.23
N GLY A 47 -6.99 -3.32 -13.84
CA GLY A 47 -7.09 -3.09 -15.28
C GLY A 47 -6.42 -1.80 -15.76
N ASN A 48 -6.17 -0.86 -14.86
CA ASN A 48 -5.57 0.44 -15.15
C ASN A 48 -4.15 0.59 -14.59
N GLY A 49 -3.42 -0.50 -14.47
CA GLY A 49 -2.01 -0.50 -14.06
C GLY A 49 -1.76 -0.75 -12.57
N GLY A 50 -2.80 -1.01 -11.80
CA GLY A 50 -2.64 -1.44 -10.41
C GLY A 50 -2.01 -2.82 -10.31
N LYS A 51 -1.42 -3.12 -9.16
CA LYS A 51 -0.75 -4.38 -8.92
C LYS A 51 -0.87 -4.80 -7.46
N ILE A 52 -1.21 -6.07 -7.22
CA ILE A 52 -1.26 -6.64 -5.88
C ILE A 52 -0.22 -7.75 -5.78
N TRP A 53 0.58 -7.72 -4.71
CA TRP A 53 1.48 -8.80 -4.34
C TRP A 53 0.93 -9.54 -3.15
N LEU A 54 1.04 -10.87 -3.19
CA LEU A 54 0.60 -11.78 -2.14
C LEU A 54 1.76 -12.67 -1.71
N TYR A 55 1.89 -12.90 -0.41
CA TYR A 55 2.83 -13.85 0.15
C TYR A 55 2.08 -14.93 0.92
N TYR A 56 2.38 -16.18 0.60
CA TYR A 56 1.79 -17.37 1.23
C TYR A 56 2.84 -18.10 2.06
N ASP A 57 2.43 -18.53 3.24
CA ASP A 57 3.16 -19.54 4.02
C ASP A 57 2.34 -20.85 3.92
N SER A 58 2.84 -21.80 3.15
CA SER A 58 2.06 -22.95 2.69
C SER A 58 0.80 -22.47 1.97
N ASP A 59 -0.39 -22.82 2.44
CA ASP A 59 -1.66 -22.39 1.84
C ASP A 59 -2.25 -21.15 2.52
N ASN A 60 -1.56 -20.58 3.51
CA ASN A 60 -2.04 -19.42 4.25
C ASN A 60 -1.52 -18.12 3.65
N LEU A 61 -2.42 -17.21 3.32
CA LEU A 61 -2.05 -15.87 2.89
C LEU A 61 -1.59 -15.06 4.12
N VAL A 62 -0.33 -14.62 4.09
CA VAL A 62 0.34 -13.97 5.21
C VAL A 62 0.23 -12.46 5.14
N CYS A 63 0.47 -11.89 3.97
CA CYS A 63 0.46 -10.45 3.78
C CYS A 63 0.23 -10.09 2.32
N SER A 64 -0.14 -8.84 2.10
CA SER A 64 -0.34 -8.29 0.76
C SER A 64 -0.02 -6.81 0.70
N MET A 65 0.27 -6.35 -0.50
CA MET A 65 0.53 -4.95 -0.81
C MET A 65 -0.11 -4.59 -2.14
N PHE A 66 -0.75 -3.44 -2.21
CA PHE A 66 -1.44 -2.95 -3.39
C PHE A 66 -0.75 -1.69 -3.90
N TYR A 67 -0.22 -1.73 -5.12
CA TYR A 67 0.22 -0.56 -5.85
C TYR A 67 -0.97 0.01 -6.63
N ILE A 68 -1.28 1.29 -6.40
CA ILE A 68 -2.39 1.97 -7.06
C ILE A 68 -1.84 3.18 -7.80
N PRO A 69 -1.94 3.23 -9.16
CA PRO A 69 -1.51 4.41 -9.90
C PRO A 69 -2.21 5.67 -9.40
N ILE A 70 -1.47 6.76 -9.28
CA ILE A 70 -1.98 8.03 -8.79
C ILE A 70 -1.98 9.08 -9.90
N LYS A 71 -3.00 9.93 -9.92
CA LYS A 71 -3.13 11.01 -10.88
C LYS A 71 -2.59 12.32 -10.32
N GLU A 72 -2.09 13.17 -11.20
CA GLU A 72 -1.53 14.47 -10.85
C GLU A 72 -2.50 15.32 -10.01
N LYS A 73 -3.79 15.28 -10.33
CA LYS A 73 -4.82 15.98 -9.56
C LYS A 73 -4.82 15.59 -8.08
N SER A 74 -4.67 14.29 -7.80
CA SER A 74 -4.60 13.80 -6.42
C SER A 74 -3.31 14.22 -5.73
N LEU A 75 -2.19 14.22 -6.46
CA LEU A 75 -0.90 14.67 -5.94
C LEU A 75 -0.96 16.16 -5.56
N LEU A 76 -1.49 17.01 -6.44
CA LEU A 76 -1.62 18.44 -6.20
C LEU A 76 -2.49 18.74 -4.99
N LYS A 77 -3.56 17.97 -4.78
CA LYS A 77 -4.42 18.08 -3.60
C LYS A 77 -3.64 17.94 -2.29
N HIS A 78 -2.55 17.16 -2.30
CA HIS A 78 -1.68 16.92 -1.15
C HIS A 78 -0.34 17.64 -1.23
N LYS A 79 -0.28 18.75 -1.98
CA LYS A 79 0.91 19.63 -2.09
C LYS A 79 2.09 18.96 -2.77
N VAL A 80 1.86 17.96 -3.60
CA VAL A 80 2.90 17.29 -4.39
C VAL A 80 2.79 17.75 -5.83
N SER A 81 3.81 18.43 -6.34
CA SER A 81 3.83 19.05 -7.68
C SER A 81 4.67 18.27 -8.69
N TYR A 82 5.04 17.04 -8.38
CA TYR A 82 5.72 16.16 -9.35
C TYR A 82 4.73 15.61 -10.38
N SER A 83 5.21 15.37 -11.60
CA SER A 83 4.41 14.69 -12.64
C SER A 83 4.01 13.30 -12.20
N GLU A 84 2.78 12.90 -12.50
CA GLU A 84 2.28 11.54 -12.22
C GLU A 84 3.16 10.45 -12.87
N ASP A 85 3.84 10.77 -13.97
CA ASP A 85 4.76 9.84 -14.62
C ASP A 85 5.94 9.44 -13.74
N LEU A 86 6.30 10.31 -12.79
CA LEU A 86 7.42 10.09 -11.88
C LEU A 86 7.01 9.51 -10.53
N VAL A 87 5.72 9.44 -10.23
CA VAL A 87 5.23 9.07 -8.89
C VAL A 87 4.46 7.77 -8.90
N GLY A 88 4.94 6.79 -8.13
CA GLY A 88 4.18 5.61 -7.76
C GLY A 88 3.36 5.87 -6.50
N SER A 89 2.41 5.00 -6.20
CA SER A 89 1.60 5.16 -5.00
C SER A 89 1.36 3.82 -4.30
N LEU A 90 1.59 3.82 -3.00
CA LEU A 90 1.28 2.68 -2.14
C LEU A 90 -0.17 2.80 -1.68
N GLY A 91 -0.97 1.79 -2.00
CA GLY A 91 -2.32 1.60 -1.47
C GLY A 91 -2.30 0.75 -0.20
N PRO A 92 -3.34 -0.04 0.06
CA PRO A 92 -3.39 -0.88 1.25
C PRO A 92 -2.20 -1.84 1.35
N ILE A 93 -1.60 -1.88 2.53
CA ILE A 93 -0.57 -2.83 2.91
C ILE A 93 -1.05 -3.56 4.15
N MET A 94 -1.05 -4.88 4.11
CA MET A 94 -1.66 -5.70 5.15
C MET A 94 -0.75 -6.85 5.55
N VAL A 95 -0.70 -7.10 6.86
CA VAL A 95 -0.11 -8.32 7.42
C VAL A 95 -1.19 -9.02 8.23
N SER A 96 -1.39 -10.31 7.99
CA SER A 96 -2.32 -11.11 8.79
C SER A 96 -1.99 -10.96 10.28
N PRO A 97 -3.00 -10.81 11.15
CA PRO A 97 -2.79 -10.71 12.60
C PRO A 97 -1.94 -11.85 13.17
N ASP A 98 -2.00 -13.04 12.55
CA ASP A 98 -1.26 -14.21 13.00
C ASP A 98 0.24 -14.15 12.68
N TYR A 99 0.67 -13.18 11.87
CA TYR A 99 2.05 -13.06 11.37
C TYR A 99 2.67 -11.68 11.65
N ILE A 100 2.08 -10.89 12.52
CA ILE A 100 2.62 -9.57 12.90
C ILE A 100 3.94 -9.75 13.68
N GLY A 101 4.87 -8.81 13.46
CA GLY A 101 6.14 -8.79 14.17
C GLY A 101 7.29 -9.54 13.49
N HIS A 102 7.10 -9.99 12.25
CA HIS A 102 8.10 -10.73 11.47
C HIS A 102 8.77 -9.91 10.36
N GLY A 103 8.54 -8.60 10.31
CA GLY A 103 9.20 -7.71 9.35
C GLY A 103 8.61 -7.75 7.94
N TYR A 104 7.43 -8.31 7.73
CA TYR A 104 6.82 -8.41 6.40
C TYR A 104 6.54 -7.06 5.76
N GLN A 105 6.10 -6.07 6.53
CA GLN A 105 5.84 -4.74 5.98
C GLN A 105 7.11 -4.11 5.39
N ARG A 106 8.24 -4.27 6.08
CA ARG A 106 9.53 -3.78 5.62
C ARG A 106 9.97 -4.48 4.32
N GLU A 107 9.74 -5.78 4.22
CA GLU A 107 10.04 -6.52 2.99
C GLU A 107 9.16 -6.06 1.82
N MET A 108 7.89 -5.78 2.09
CA MET A 108 6.99 -5.25 1.07
C MET A 108 7.42 -3.87 0.58
N PHE A 109 7.93 -3.01 1.45
CA PHE A 109 8.50 -1.72 1.04
C PHE A 109 9.66 -1.89 0.05
N LYS A 110 10.53 -2.86 0.27
CA LYS A 110 11.65 -3.15 -0.66
C LYS A 110 11.14 -3.61 -2.03
N ILE A 111 10.09 -4.43 -2.04
CA ILE A 111 9.46 -4.88 -3.29
C ILE A 111 8.89 -3.68 -4.05
N LEU A 112 8.20 -2.79 -3.36
CA LEU A 112 7.61 -1.61 -3.96
C LEU A 112 8.68 -0.68 -4.54
N ASP A 113 9.77 -0.43 -3.81
CA ASP A 113 10.88 0.38 -4.28
C ASP A 113 11.44 -0.18 -5.60
N ARG A 114 11.71 -1.48 -5.63
CA ARG A 114 12.21 -2.13 -6.84
C ARG A 114 11.23 -2.02 -8.00
N TYR A 115 9.97 -2.34 -7.77
CA TYR A 115 8.94 -2.26 -8.80
C TYR A 115 8.82 -0.85 -9.36
N CYS A 116 8.76 0.16 -8.51
CA CYS A 116 8.65 1.55 -8.94
C CYS A 116 9.87 1.99 -9.75
N LYS A 117 11.08 1.58 -9.36
CA LYS A 117 12.29 1.82 -10.17
C LYS A 117 12.20 1.15 -11.54
N ASP A 118 11.74 -0.10 -11.59
CA ASP A 118 11.61 -0.86 -12.83
C ASP A 118 10.62 -0.23 -13.82
N ILE A 119 9.61 0.47 -13.32
CA ILE A 119 8.65 1.21 -14.14
C ILE A 119 8.98 2.71 -14.27
N ASN A 120 10.24 3.09 -13.97
CA ASN A 120 10.78 4.43 -14.11
C ASN A 120 10.12 5.50 -13.22
N LYS A 121 9.62 5.11 -12.06
CA LYS A 121 9.17 6.06 -11.04
C LYS A 121 10.37 6.52 -10.23
N ARG A 122 10.32 7.77 -9.77
CA ARG A 122 11.33 8.38 -8.92
C ARG A 122 10.86 8.56 -7.49
N TYR A 123 9.56 8.67 -7.31
CA TYR A 123 8.95 8.93 -6.01
C TYR A 123 7.86 7.92 -5.72
N ILE A 124 7.64 7.67 -4.43
CA ILE A 124 6.49 6.87 -3.98
C ILE A 124 5.67 7.72 -3.03
N PHE A 125 4.40 7.86 -3.33
CA PHE A 125 3.42 8.59 -2.52
C PHE A 125 2.57 7.61 -1.71
N THR A 126 2.21 7.97 -0.49
CA THR A 126 1.26 7.19 0.31
C THR A 126 0.53 8.08 1.30
N LYS A 127 -0.53 7.54 1.86
CA LYS A 127 -1.35 8.19 2.89
C LYS A 127 -1.57 7.23 4.04
N VAL A 128 -1.60 7.75 5.27
CA VAL A 128 -1.85 6.95 6.47
C VAL A 128 -2.63 7.79 7.48
N CYS A 129 -3.51 7.16 8.26
CA CYS A 129 -4.14 7.83 9.39
C CYS A 129 -3.08 8.22 10.42
N ALA A 130 -3.14 9.47 10.91
CA ALA A 130 -2.12 10.01 11.83
C ALA A 130 -2.00 9.20 13.12
N ASP A 131 -3.10 8.62 13.60
CA ASP A 131 -3.13 7.80 14.81
C ASP A 131 -2.59 6.38 14.60
N ASN A 132 -2.42 5.93 13.37
CA ASN A 132 -1.82 4.64 13.05
C ASN A 132 -0.29 4.74 13.18
N LEU A 133 0.18 4.83 14.40
CA LEU A 133 1.59 5.09 14.71
C LEU A 133 2.51 3.98 14.23
N TYR A 134 2.06 2.73 14.23
CA TYR A 134 2.85 1.61 13.73
C TYR A 134 3.23 1.80 12.26
N SER A 135 2.23 2.04 11.41
CA SER A 135 2.46 2.26 9.97
C SER A 135 3.21 3.56 9.71
N LEU A 136 2.82 4.65 10.38
CA LEU A 136 3.48 5.94 10.21
C LEU A 136 4.97 5.87 10.56
N ASN A 137 5.30 5.28 11.71
CA ASN A 137 6.70 5.14 12.14
C ASN A 137 7.50 4.26 11.20
N ASN A 138 6.92 3.18 10.67
CA ASN A 138 7.59 2.33 9.69
C ASN A 138 7.88 3.09 8.39
N MET A 139 6.95 3.93 7.94
CA MET A 139 7.15 4.77 6.75
C MET A 139 8.25 5.80 6.98
N LEU A 140 8.27 6.47 8.13
CA LEU A 140 9.31 7.44 8.47
C LEU A 140 10.69 6.78 8.55
N LYS A 141 10.78 5.58 9.10
CA LYS A 141 12.03 4.81 9.13
C LYS A 141 12.49 4.35 7.74
N ASP A 142 11.55 4.21 6.81
CA ASP A 142 11.85 3.85 5.42
C ASP A 142 12.06 5.08 4.52
N ASN A 143 12.37 6.22 5.13
CA ASN A 143 12.71 7.48 4.45
C ASN A 143 11.56 8.18 3.72
N TYR A 144 10.33 7.93 4.12
CA TYR A 144 9.21 8.77 3.71
C TYR A 144 9.21 10.07 4.51
N ASP A 145 8.90 11.17 3.84
CA ASP A 145 8.72 12.48 4.45
C ASP A 145 7.26 12.90 4.43
N ILE A 146 6.77 13.49 5.51
CA ILE A 146 5.41 14.04 5.54
C ILE A 146 5.36 15.30 4.70
N VAL A 147 4.42 15.35 3.74
CA VAL A 147 4.24 16.50 2.85
C VAL A 147 2.94 17.23 3.10
N ASP A 148 1.95 16.59 3.70
CA ASP A 148 0.67 17.20 4.00
C ASP A 148 0.01 16.54 5.21
N ARG A 149 -0.80 17.32 5.95
CA ARG A 149 -1.70 16.85 7.00
C ARG A 149 -3.09 17.33 6.66
N TYR A 150 -4.06 16.47 6.72
CA TYR A 150 -5.43 16.80 6.31
C TYR A 150 -6.45 15.99 7.08
N MET A 151 -7.69 16.47 7.08
CA MET A 151 -8.82 15.79 7.71
C MET A 151 -9.73 15.17 6.65
N ASN A 152 -10.27 14.01 6.95
CA ASN A 152 -11.35 13.39 6.19
C ASN A 152 -12.32 12.70 7.17
N GLU A 153 -13.26 11.90 6.66
CA GLU A 153 -14.25 11.20 7.47
C GLU A 153 -13.62 10.20 8.45
N ARG A 154 -12.38 9.79 8.22
CA ARG A 154 -11.63 8.87 9.09
C ARG A 154 -10.78 9.59 10.14
N GLY A 155 -10.81 10.92 10.18
CA GLY A 155 -10.03 11.73 11.10
C GLY A 155 -8.82 12.39 10.45
N GLU A 156 -7.77 12.68 11.24
CA GLU A 156 -6.53 13.27 10.73
C GLU A 156 -5.71 12.24 9.98
N ASN A 157 -5.22 12.64 8.81
CA ASN A 157 -4.38 11.83 7.94
C ASN A 157 -3.11 12.59 7.58
N VAL A 158 -2.08 11.84 7.21
CA VAL A 158 -0.85 12.40 6.67
C VAL A 158 -0.60 11.83 5.27
N ALA A 159 -0.13 12.68 4.39
CA ALA A 159 0.39 12.30 3.09
C ALA A 159 1.91 12.32 3.15
N LEU A 160 2.54 11.30 2.60
CA LEU A 160 3.99 11.12 2.64
C LEU A 160 4.53 10.87 1.24
N ILE A 161 5.80 11.24 1.03
CA ILE A 161 6.51 10.95 -0.21
C ILE A 161 7.91 10.46 0.11
N LYS A 162 8.41 9.56 -0.72
CA LYS A 162 9.77 9.01 -0.64
C LYS A 162 10.45 9.20 -1.98
N ASP A 163 11.67 9.72 -1.96
CA ASP A 163 12.54 9.77 -3.14
C ASP A 163 13.32 8.45 -3.21
N ILE A 164 13.09 7.66 -4.26
CA ILE A 164 13.77 6.39 -4.49
C ILE A 164 14.91 6.49 -5.52
N SER A 165 15.20 7.70 -5.99
CA SER A 165 16.38 7.91 -6.85
C SER A 165 17.66 7.73 -6.02
N ASP A 166 18.60 6.98 -6.57
CA ASP A 166 19.90 6.78 -5.90
C ASP A 166 20.86 7.89 -6.22
#